data_90b9491d1772dd8521234dc59ce1b946
#
_entry.id   90b9491d1772dd8521234dc59ce1b946
#
_cell.length_a   1.000
_cell.length_b   1.000
_cell.length_c   1.000
_cell.angle_alpha   90.00
_cell.angle_beta   90.00
_cell.angle_gamma   90.00
#
_symmetry.space_group_name_H-M   'P 1'
#
loop_
_entity.id
_entity.type
_entity.pdbx_description
1 polymer ?
#
loop_
_entity_poly.entity_id
_entity_poly.type
_entity_poly.pdbx_seq_one_letter_code
_entity_poly.pdbx_strand_id
1 'polypeptide(L)'
;TFVGCFLLTLPFLTWMPKHAAAPAETSFEAKAAFEPQVTPAASYLPWLGLAAIVVTYVNIGAYWTYIELAALDAQITPDWINQVLVWASFCSIVGCLFATLLSDRFGLGRPLLVTLVMMSLIVGMLALGITDTKLLVSVFTFNLLWIFIDVYQMSTVASVDRSGRFAALMPGAQGLGQIIG
;
A
#
# COMPACT_ATOMS: atom_id res chain seq x y z
N THR A 1 3.96 18.43 -0.46
CA THR A 1 4.08 17.61 -1.68
C THR A 1 3.76 16.14 -1.46
N PHE A 2 4.09 15.51 -0.32
CA PHE A 2 3.77 14.11 -0.02
C PHE A 2 2.26 13.82 -0.05
N VAL A 3 1.45 14.65 0.61
CA VAL A 3 -0.01 14.50 0.63
C VAL A 3 -0.60 14.55 -0.77
N GLY A 4 -0.06 15.40 -1.66
CA GLY A 4 -0.50 15.50 -3.04
C GLY A 4 -0.29 14.22 -3.85
N CYS A 5 0.83 13.52 -3.64
CA CYS A 5 1.10 12.25 -4.32
C CYS A 5 0.17 11.11 -3.87
N PHE A 6 -0.17 11.04 -2.57
CA PHE A 6 -1.17 10.09 -2.10
C PHE A 6 -2.57 10.41 -2.63
N LEU A 7 -2.93 11.69 -2.73
CA LEU A 7 -4.21 12.10 -3.30
C LEU A 7 -4.33 11.76 -4.79
N LEU A 8 -3.22 11.69 -5.55
CA LEU A 8 -3.23 11.27 -6.95
C LEU A 8 -3.58 9.78 -7.14
N THR A 9 -3.48 8.96 -6.10
CA THR A 9 -3.92 7.57 -6.15
C THR A 9 -5.42 7.39 -5.91
N LEU A 10 -6.13 8.41 -5.39
CA LEU A 10 -7.57 8.37 -5.11
C LEU A 10 -8.45 8.14 -6.34
N PRO A 11 -8.22 8.75 -7.54
CA PRO A 11 -9.05 8.49 -8.71
C PRO A 11 -9.04 7.04 -9.15
N PHE A 12 -7.92 6.33 -8.90
CA PHE A 12 -7.81 4.91 -9.22
C PHE A 12 -8.81 4.05 -8.42
N LEU A 13 -9.10 4.45 -7.18
CA LEU A 13 -10.00 3.72 -6.28
C LEU A 13 -11.48 3.86 -6.64
N THR A 14 -11.89 5.02 -7.18
CA THR A 14 -13.29 5.23 -7.60
C THR A 14 -13.67 4.38 -8.81
N TRP A 15 -12.65 3.91 -9.52
CA TRP A 15 -12.81 3.15 -10.77
C TRP A 15 -12.63 1.64 -10.59
N MET A 16 -12.35 1.14 -9.38
CA MET A 16 -12.26 -0.29 -9.10
C MET A 16 -13.59 -0.99 -9.37
N PRO A 17 -13.59 -2.12 -10.10
CA PRO A 17 -14.79 -2.91 -10.31
C PRO A 17 -15.33 -3.39 -8.95
N LYS A 18 -16.61 -3.10 -8.69
CA LYS A 18 -17.31 -3.41 -7.43
C LYS A 18 -17.55 -4.91 -7.20
N HIS A 19 -17.12 -5.76 -8.09
CA HIS A 19 -17.35 -7.20 -8.08
C HIS A 19 -16.06 -8.00 -8.13
N ALA A 20 -15.34 -8.04 -7.01
CA ALA A 20 -14.30 -9.02 -6.79
C ALA A 20 -14.47 -9.61 -5.39
N ALA A 21 -15.50 -10.40 -5.20
CA ALA A 21 -15.64 -11.27 -4.04
C ALA A 21 -16.51 -12.45 -4.44
N ALA A 22 -15.91 -13.50 -4.99
CA ALA A 22 -16.42 -14.84 -4.88
C ALA A 22 -15.41 -15.64 -4.07
N PRO A 23 -15.81 -16.34 -3.00
CA PRO A 23 -14.92 -17.19 -2.24
C PRO A 23 -14.39 -18.30 -3.16
N ALA A 24 -13.12 -18.59 -3.08
CA ALA A 24 -12.52 -19.76 -3.68
C ALA A 24 -13.02 -21.00 -2.95
N GLU A 25 -14.18 -21.52 -3.33
CA GLU A 25 -14.57 -22.86 -2.96
C GLU A 25 -13.85 -23.86 -3.88
N THR A 26 -13.04 -24.66 -3.22
CA THR A 26 -12.38 -25.85 -3.70
C THR A 26 -13.37 -26.82 -4.37
N SER A 27 -13.37 -26.88 -5.70
CA SER A 27 -13.66 -28.12 -6.41
C SER A 27 -13.00 -28.09 -7.79
N PHE A 28 -12.13 -29.04 -7.98
CA PHE A 28 -11.33 -29.26 -9.18
C PHE A 28 -12.19 -29.59 -10.42
N GLU A 29 -13.47 -29.90 -10.23
CA GLU A 29 -14.40 -30.28 -11.30
C GLU A 29 -15.25 -29.13 -11.88
N ALA A 30 -15.34 -27.99 -11.22
CA ALA A 30 -16.08 -26.83 -11.72
C ALA A 30 -15.30 -25.96 -12.73
N LYS A 31 -14.04 -26.32 -13.01
CA LYS A 31 -13.16 -25.53 -13.88
C LYS A 31 -13.43 -25.65 -15.37
N ALA A 32 -14.30 -26.59 -15.78
CA ALA A 32 -14.60 -26.87 -17.19
C ALA A 32 -15.84 -26.15 -17.74
N ALA A 33 -16.66 -25.52 -16.89
CA ALA A 33 -17.97 -25.00 -17.30
C ALA A 33 -18.14 -23.46 -17.18
N PHE A 34 -17.14 -22.74 -16.65
CA PHE A 34 -17.20 -21.30 -16.55
C PHE A 34 -16.26 -20.65 -17.56
N GLU A 35 -16.70 -20.52 -18.82
CA GLU A 35 -16.19 -19.47 -19.70
C GLU A 35 -16.70 -18.13 -19.14
N PRO A 36 -15.86 -17.30 -18.51
CA PRO A 36 -16.27 -15.97 -18.13
C PRO A 36 -16.54 -15.20 -19.42
N GLN A 37 -17.76 -14.74 -19.60
CA GLN A 37 -18.09 -13.75 -20.64
C GLN A 37 -17.21 -12.53 -20.38
N VAL A 38 -16.16 -12.46 -21.17
CA VAL A 38 -15.12 -11.45 -21.12
C VAL A 38 -15.66 -10.19 -21.75
N THR A 39 -16.26 -9.30 -20.97
CA THR A 39 -16.15 -7.88 -21.30
C THR A 39 -14.65 -7.57 -21.36
N PRO A 40 -14.12 -7.00 -22.46
CA PRO A 40 -12.71 -6.66 -22.56
C PRO A 40 -12.42 -5.63 -21.46
N ALA A 41 -11.92 -6.12 -20.32
CA ALA A 41 -11.37 -5.24 -19.31
C ALA A 41 -10.31 -4.42 -20.02
N ALA A 42 -10.47 -3.10 -20.01
CA ALA A 42 -9.62 -2.22 -20.81
C ALA A 42 -8.15 -2.57 -20.55
N SER A 43 -7.41 -2.82 -21.61
CA SER A 43 -6.02 -3.33 -21.59
C SER A 43 -5.06 -2.46 -20.78
N TYR A 44 -5.48 -1.26 -20.39
CA TYR A 44 -4.67 -0.32 -19.58
C TYR A 44 -4.80 -0.49 -18.05
N LEU A 45 -5.79 -1.26 -17.54
CA LEU A 45 -5.98 -1.42 -16.09
C LEU A 45 -4.76 -1.96 -15.34
N PRO A 46 -4.13 -3.04 -15.79
CA PRO A 46 -2.93 -3.54 -15.11
C PRO A 46 -1.80 -2.52 -15.11
N TRP A 47 -1.65 -1.72 -16.18
CA TRP A 47 -0.66 -0.65 -16.25
C TRP A 47 -0.92 0.47 -15.26
N LEU A 48 -2.20 0.84 -15.06
CA LEU A 48 -2.57 1.80 -14.00
C LEU A 48 -2.26 1.24 -12.61
N GLY A 49 -2.48 -0.05 -12.39
CA GLY A 49 -2.09 -0.73 -11.16
C GLY A 49 -0.60 -0.64 -10.87
N LEU A 50 0.24 -0.93 -11.86
CA LEU A 50 1.69 -0.79 -11.74
C LEU A 50 2.11 0.67 -11.51
N ALA A 51 1.52 1.61 -12.22
CA ALA A 51 1.80 3.03 -12.02
C ALA A 51 1.42 3.49 -10.59
N ALA A 52 0.30 3.03 -10.07
CA ALA A 52 -0.11 3.30 -8.69
C ALA A 52 0.90 2.73 -7.67
N ILE A 53 1.42 1.51 -7.92
CA ILE A 53 2.48 0.91 -7.11
C ILE A 53 3.73 1.80 -7.12
N VAL A 54 4.20 2.21 -8.31
CA VAL A 54 5.38 3.10 -8.42
C VAL A 54 5.17 4.38 -7.61
N VAL A 55 4.04 5.07 -7.77
CA VAL A 55 3.74 6.32 -7.05
C VAL A 55 3.71 6.09 -5.54
N THR A 56 3.11 5.01 -5.07
CA THR A 56 3.08 4.66 -3.64
C THR A 56 4.49 4.42 -3.11
N TYR A 57 5.31 3.69 -3.85
CA TYR A 57 6.68 3.38 -3.44
C TYR A 57 7.64 4.57 -3.52
N VAL A 58 7.40 5.54 -4.41
CA VAL A 58 8.09 6.84 -4.36
C VAL A 58 7.82 7.55 -3.02
N ASN A 59 6.58 7.54 -2.55
CA ASN A 59 6.25 8.13 -1.24
C ASN A 59 6.88 7.37 -0.07
N ILE A 60 6.88 6.04 -0.14
CA ILE A 60 7.49 5.17 0.88
C ILE A 60 8.99 5.39 0.92
N GLY A 61 9.69 5.40 -0.23
CA GLY A 61 11.11 5.67 -0.32
C GLY A 61 11.47 7.02 0.25
N ALA A 62 10.77 8.07 -0.17
CA ALA A 62 10.99 9.40 0.36
C ALA A 62 10.72 9.51 1.88
N TYR A 63 9.68 8.83 2.41
CA TYR A 63 9.44 8.81 3.85
C TYR A 63 10.62 8.21 4.61
N TRP A 64 11.08 7.02 4.21
CA TRP A 64 12.19 6.34 4.88
C TRP A 64 13.52 7.07 4.75
N THR A 65 13.76 7.73 3.61
CA THR A 65 14.98 8.52 3.40
C THR A 65 15.04 9.75 4.32
N TYR A 66 13.90 10.42 4.54
CA TYR A 66 13.90 11.71 5.22
C TYR A 66 13.44 11.66 6.67
N ILE A 67 12.78 10.61 7.14
CA ILE A 67 12.24 10.57 8.51
C ILE A 67 13.34 10.64 9.58
N GLU A 68 14.45 9.94 9.37
CA GLU A 68 15.59 9.96 10.28
C GLU A 68 16.25 11.34 10.30
N LEU A 69 16.52 11.91 9.13
CA LEU A 69 17.10 13.24 9.00
C LEU A 69 16.23 14.31 9.67
N ALA A 70 14.93 14.25 9.44
CA ALA A 70 13.98 15.19 10.03
C ALA A 70 13.88 15.03 11.56
N ALA A 71 14.00 13.81 12.08
CA ALA A 71 14.03 13.56 13.52
C ALA A 71 15.31 14.09 14.17
N LEU A 72 16.47 13.94 13.51
CA LEU A 72 17.75 14.50 13.97
C LEU A 72 17.74 16.03 13.95
N ASP A 73 17.17 16.64 12.92
CA ASP A 73 17.00 18.10 12.85
C ASP A 73 16.08 18.63 13.97
N ALA A 74 15.09 17.85 14.37
CA ALA A 74 14.23 18.12 15.53
C ALA A 74 14.91 17.83 16.89
N GLN A 75 16.22 17.54 16.91
CA GLN A 75 17.03 17.27 18.10
C GLN A 75 16.60 16.03 18.89
N ILE A 76 15.98 15.05 18.21
CA ILE A 76 15.67 13.75 18.82
C ILE A 76 16.94 12.91 18.87
N THR A 77 17.18 12.22 20.00
CA THR A 77 18.39 11.43 20.19
C THR A 77 18.45 10.25 19.21
N PRO A 78 19.62 9.95 18.61
CA PRO A 78 19.77 8.83 17.67
C PRO A 78 19.38 7.48 18.29
N ASP A 79 19.63 7.28 19.57
CA ASP A 79 19.27 6.03 20.26
C ASP A 79 17.76 5.83 20.30
N TRP A 80 16.99 6.92 20.52
CA TRP A 80 15.51 6.85 20.47
C TRP A 80 15.00 6.57 19.07
N ILE A 81 15.56 7.22 18.05
CA ILE A 81 15.21 6.99 16.64
C ILE A 81 15.42 5.52 16.29
N ASN A 82 16.60 4.98 16.61
CA ASN A 82 16.92 3.57 16.33
C ASN A 82 15.97 2.60 17.05
N GLN A 83 15.65 2.85 18.31
CA GLN A 83 14.70 2.03 19.06
C GLN A 83 13.29 2.05 18.39
N VAL A 84 12.80 3.22 18.01
CA VAL A 84 11.51 3.37 17.34
C VAL A 84 11.49 2.59 16.03
N LEU A 85 12.55 2.68 15.20
CA LEU A 85 12.65 1.97 13.92
C LEU A 85 12.66 0.45 14.11
N VAL A 86 13.41 -0.06 15.10
CA VAL A 86 13.46 -1.49 15.42
C VAL A 86 12.08 -2.00 15.87
N TRP A 87 11.44 -1.31 16.81
CA TRP A 87 10.11 -1.72 17.29
C TRP A 87 9.03 -1.62 16.21
N ALA A 88 9.10 -0.63 15.34
CA ALA A 88 8.16 -0.49 14.23
C ALA A 88 8.19 -1.68 13.27
N SER A 89 9.33 -2.37 13.14
CA SER A 89 9.43 -3.57 12.31
C SER A 89 8.50 -4.69 12.78
N PHE A 90 8.23 -4.80 14.08
CA PHE A 90 7.26 -5.76 14.61
C PHE A 90 5.82 -5.39 14.26
N CYS A 91 5.52 -4.10 14.08
CA CYS A 91 4.20 -3.66 13.63
C CYS A 91 3.87 -4.12 12.20
N SER A 92 4.86 -4.41 11.37
CA SER A 92 4.66 -4.98 10.03
C SER A 92 3.95 -6.33 10.09
N ILE A 93 4.30 -7.17 11.06
CA ILE A 93 3.68 -8.49 11.25
C ILE A 93 2.20 -8.31 11.59
N VAL A 94 1.91 -7.39 12.50
CA VAL A 94 0.53 -7.05 12.89
C VAL A 94 -0.24 -6.50 11.69
N GLY A 95 0.38 -5.61 10.90
CA GLY A 95 -0.21 -5.04 9.67
C GLY A 95 -0.60 -6.12 8.65
N CYS A 96 0.28 -7.11 8.44
CA CYS A 96 0.02 -8.23 7.53
C CYS A 96 -1.17 -9.09 8.00
N LEU A 97 -1.24 -9.41 9.30
CA LEU A 97 -2.36 -10.15 9.88
C LEU A 97 -3.68 -9.39 9.73
N PHE A 98 -3.69 -8.09 10.03
CA PHE A 98 -4.87 -7.25 9.85
C PHE A 98 -5.31 -7.15 8.39
N ALA A 99 -4.37 -7.00 7.45
CA ALA A 99 -4.66 -6.97 6.02
C ALA A 99 -5.38 -8.25 5.57
N THR A 100 -4.89 -9.40 6.00
CA THR A 100 -5.48 -10.70 5.68
C THR A 100 -6.90 -10.84 6.24
N LEU A 101 -7.09 -10.47 7.52
CA LEU A 101 -8.40 -10.59 8.18
C LEU A 101 -9.47 -9.61 7.61
N LEU A 102 -9.06 -8.42 7.17
CA LEU A 102 -9.98 -7.43 6.62
C LEU A 102 -10.30 -7.65 5.14
N SER A 103 -9.40 -8.29 4.40
CA SER A 103 -9.56 -8.53 2.95
C SER A 103 -10.88 -9.23 2.64
N ASP A 104 -11.25 -10.21 3.44
CA ASP A 104 -12.45 -11.03 3.21
C ASP A 104 -13.77 -10.30 3.50
N ARG A 105 -13.73 -9.22 4.31
CA ARG A 105 -14.97 -8.56 4.78
C ARG A 105 -15.37 -7.32 4.00
N PHE A 106 -14.39 -6.51 3.56
CA PHE A 106 -14.66 -5.16 3.04
C PHE A 106 -14.33 -4.97 1.56
N GLY A 107 -13.84 -6.01 0.88
CA GLY A 107 -13.34 -5.92 -0.49
C GLY A 107 -12.03 -5.11 -0.58
N LEU A 108 -11.54 -4.89 -1.80
CA LEU A 108 -10.21 -4.32 -2.03
C LEU A 108 -10.17 -2.78 -1.96
N GLY A 109 -11.19 -2.10 -2.48
CA GLY A 109 -11.15 -0.64 -2.71
C GLY A 109 -11.32 0.20 -1.46
N ARG A 110 -12.30 -0.13 -0.59
CA ARG A 110 -12.61 0.68 0.59
C ARG A 110 -11.47 0.71 1.61
N PRO A 111 -10.89 -0.44 2.02
CA PRO A 111 -9.78 -0.44 2.95
C PRO A 111 -8.55 0.29 2.39
N LEU A 112 -8.26 0.12 1.09
CA LEU A 112 -7.15 0.81 0.44
C LEU A 112 -7.33 2.34 0.47
N LEU A 113 -8.53 2.85 0.24
CA LEU A 113 -8.82 4.28 0.34
C LEU A 113 -8.61 4.80 1.76
N VAL A 114 -9.16 4.11 2.75
CA VAL A 114 -9.02 4.49 4.16
C VAL A 114 -7.55 4.51 4.57
N THR A 115 -6.78 3.50 4.20
CA THR A 115 -5.35 3.44 4.54
C THR A 115 -4.53 4.54 3.86
N LEU A 116 -4.81 4.88 2.61
CA LEU A 116 -4.14 5.99 1.90
C LEU A 116 -4.45 7.34 2.57
N VAL A 117 -5.70 7.58 2.96
CA VAL A 117 -6.08 8.80 3.69
C VAL A 117 -5.39 8.85 5.05
N MET A 118 -5.39 7.76 5.81
CA MET A 118 -4.67 7.69 7.09
C MET A 118 -3.17 7.93 6.94
N MET A 119 -2.56 7.34 5.91
CA MET A 119 -1.14 7.55 5.59
C MET A 119 -0.85 9.04 5.35
N SER A 120 -1.71 9.72 4.56
CA SER A 120 -1.58 11.15 4.29
C SER A 120 -1.71 12.00 5.55
N LEU A 121 -2.63 11.65 6.45
CA LEU A 121 -2.83 12.34 7.72
C LEU A 121 -1.63 12.16 8.66
N ILE A 122 -1.08 10.96 8.77
CA ILE A 122 0.08 10.66 9.61
C ILE A 122 1.33 11.40 9.14
N VAL A 123 1.58 11.40 7.83
CA VAL A 123 2.70 12.17 7.26
C VAL A 123 2.46 13.68 7.41
N GLY A 124 1.22 14.14 7.19
CA GLY A 124 0.83 15.54 7.39
C GLY A 124 1.00 16.02 8.84
N MET A 125 0.79 15.14 9.82
CA MET A 125 0.99 15.47 11.25
C MET A 125 2.45 15.86 11.54
N LEU A 126 3.43 15.29 10.84
CA LEU A 126 4.84 15.63 11.01
C LEU A 126 5.16 17.06 10.54
N ALA A 127 4.39 17.61 9.60
CA ALA A 127 4.55 19.00 9.14
C ALA A 127 4.24 20.03 10.24
N LEU A 128 3.50 19.62 11.29
CA LEU A 128 3.21 20.45 12.47
C LEU A 128 4.31 20.42 13.55
N GLY A 129 5.50 19.99 13.19
CA GLY A 129 6.65 19.81 14.06
C GLY A 129 6.80 18.37 14.59
N ILE A 130 8.02 17.90 14.67
CA ILE A 130 8.38 16.54 15.08
C ILE A 130 8.69 16.54 16.57
N THR A 131 8.10 15.62 17.30
CA THR A 131 8.38 15.32 18.71
C THR A 131 8.56 13.83 18.87
N ASP A 132 9.14 13.37 19.99
CA ASP A 132 9.35 11.95 20.28
C ASP A 132 8.08 11.12 20.10
N THR A 133 6.96 11.61 20.63
CA THR A 133 5.67 10.93 20.52
C THR A 133 5.14 10.92 19.09
N LYS A 134 5.25 12.04 18.37
CA LYS A 134 4.79 12.11 16.97
C LYS A 134 5.65 11.23 16.06
N LEU A 135 6.96 11.17 16.29
CA LEU A 135 7.85 10.26 15.58
C LEU A 135 7.42 8.82 15.79
N LEU A 136 7.24 8.41 17.05
CA LEU A 136 6.80 7.05 17.40
C LEU A 136 5.48 6.71 16.71
N VAL A 137 4.45 7.54 16.88
CA VAL A 137 3.13 7.31 16.27
C VAL A 137 3.21 7.26 14.76
N SER A 138 3.99 8.16 14.14
CA SER A 138 4.14 8.20 12.68
C SER A 138 4.82 6.93 12.17
N VAL A 139 5.97 6.55 12.72
CA VAL A 139 6.74 5.41 12.22
C VAL A 139 5.98 4.09 12.40
N PHE A 140 5.33 3.89 13.56
CA PHE A 140 4.55 2.68 13.83
C PHE A 140 3.33 2.59 12.91
N THR A 141 2.54 3.67 12.81
CA THR A 141 1.35 3.67 11.97
C THR A 141 1.72 3.59 10.49
N PHE A 142 2.76 4.30 10.06
CA PHE A 142 3.24 4.24 8.68
C PHE A 142 3.64 2.82 8.30
N ASN A 143 4.40 2.14 9.15
CA ASN A 143 4.87 0.78 8.89
C ASN A 143 3.71 -0.21 8.78
N LEU A 144 2.73 -0.12 9.69
CA LEU A 144 1.51 -0.94 9.66
C LEU A 144 0.72 -0.69 8.37
N LEU A 145 0.47 0.58 8.04
CA LEU A 145 -0.31 0.96 6.86
C LEU A 145 0.41 0.64 5.55
N TRP A 146 1.73 0.76 5.50
CA TRP A 146 2.50 0.40 4.31
C TRP A 146 2.27 -1.06 3.92
N ILE A 147 2.48 -1.99 4.85
CA ILE A 147 2.25 -3.42 4.60
C ILE A 147 0.79 -3.68 4.18
N PHE A 148 -0.15 -2.97 4.82
CA PHE A 148 -1.55 -3.07 4.47
C PHE A 148 -1.83 -2.64 3.02
N ILE A 149 -1.32 -1.48 2.62
CA ILE A 149 -1.44 -0.95 1.24
C ILE A 149 -0.81 -1.93 0.24
N ASP A 150 0.36 -2.47 0.56
CA ASP A 150 1.10 -3.37 -0.30
C ASP A 150 0.29 -4.63 -0.63
N VAL A 151 -0.26 -5.29 0.39
CA VAL A 151 -1.12 -6.48 0.23
C VAL A 151 -2.32 -6.16 -0.68
N TYR A 152 -2.98 -5.01 -0.45
CA TYR A 152 -4.16 -4.64 -1.24
C TYR A 152 -3.83 -4.25 -2.67
N GLN A 153 -2.73 -3.54 -2.91
CA GLN A 153 -2.29 -3.18 -4.25
C GLN A 153 -1.89 -4.42 -5.07
N MET A 154 -1.12 -5.34 -4.46
CA MET A 154 -0.75 -6.60 -5.10
C MET A 154 -1.98 -7.43 -5.45
N SER A 155 -2.91 -7.57 -4.52
CA SER A 155 -4.16 -8.31 -4.75
C SER A 155 -5.00 -7.69 -5.86
N THR A 156 -5.01 -6.36 -5.95
CA THR A 156 -5.73 -5.64 -7.01
C THR A 156 -5.12 -5.89 -8.38
N VAL A 157 -3.80 -5.78 -8.52
CA VAL A 157 -3.13 -6.07 -9.81
C VAL A 157 -3.33 -7.53 -10.19
N ALA A 158 -3.16 -8.46 -9.25
CA ALA A 158 -3.37 -9.88 -9.48
C ALA A 158 -4.81 -10.21 -9.93
N SER A 159 -5.82 -9.50 -9.43
CA SER A 159 -7.23 -9.73 -9.80
C SER A 159 -7.56 -9.33 -11.24
N VAL A 160 -6.82 -8.40 -11.83
CA VAL A 160 -7.01 -7.93 -13.21
C VAL A 160 -5.98 -8.52 -14.20
N ASP A 161 -4.92 -9.14 -13.68
CA ASP A 161 -3.86 -9.76 -14.49
C ASP A 161 -4.20 -11.21 -14.85
N ARG A 162 -4.69 -11.41 -16.05
CA ARG A 162 -4.99 -12.77 -16.57
C ARG A 162 -3.76 -13.51 -17.08
N SER A 163 -2.70 -12.78 -17.38
CA SER A 163 -1.50 -13.33 -18.01
C SER A 163 -0.41 -13.70 -17.02
N GLY A 164 -0.49 -13.24 -15.79
CA GLY A 164 0.58 -13.33 -14.77
C GLY A 164 1.78 -12.41 -15.05
N ARG A 165 1.79 -11.71 -16.19
CA ARG A 165 2.91 -10.85 -16.60
C ARG A 165 3.03 -9.60 -15.73
N PHE A 166 1.90 -9.00 -15.36
CA PHE A 166 1.87 -7.80 -14.53
C PHE A 166 2.21 -8.13 -13.09
N ALA A 167 1.77 -9.28 -12.59
CA ALA A 167 2.19 -9.79 -11.29
C ALA A 167 3.72 -9.94 -11.20
N ALA A 168 4.36 -10.44 -12.26
CA ALA A 168 5.81 -10.56 -12.32
C ALA A 168 6.55 -9.21 -12.39
N LEU A 169 5.89 -8.14 -12.85
CA LEU A 169 6.45 -6.78 -12.92
C LEU A 169 6.31 -5.99 -11.60
N MET A 170 5.45 -6.43 -10.67
CA MET A 170 5.22 -5.71 -9.40
C MET A 170 6.50 -5.44 -8.61
N PRO A 171 7.40 -6.40 -8.37
CA PRO A 171 8.65 -6.13 -7.65
C PRO A 171 9.53 -5.08 -8.34
N GLY A 172 9.54 -5.09 -9.68
CA GLY A 172 10.24 -4.07 -10.47
C GLY A 172 9.65 -2.68 -10.30
N ALA A 173 8.32 -2.57 -10.28
CA ALA A 173 7.61 -1.31 -10.06
C ALA A 173 7.85 -0.77 -8.63
N GLN A 174 7.87 -1.64 -7.62
CA GLN A 174 8.20 -1.30 -6.24
C GLN A 174 9.64 -0.77 -6.13
N GLY A 175 10.60 -1.52 -6.66
CA GLY A 175 12.01 -1.11 -6.66
C GLY A 175 12.25 0.20 -7.39
N LEU A 176 11.61 0.40 -8.56
CA LEU A 176 11.69 1.66 -9.31
C LEU A 176 11.14 2.83 -8.48
N GLY A 177 9.99 2.66 -7.85
CA GLY A 177 9.40 3.69 -7.00
C GLY A 177 10.32 4.05 -5.82
N GLN A 178 10.91 3.06 -5.18
CA GLN A 178 11.79 3.25 -4.03
C GLN A 178 13.12 3.94 -4.38
N ILE A 179 13.65 3.74 -5.59
CA ILE A 179 14.87 4.43 -6.07
C ILE A 179 14.60 5.90 -6.38
N ILE A 180 13.40 6.22 -6.87
CA ILE A 180 13.02 7.61 -7.22
C ILE A 180 12.71 8.42 -5.95
N GLY A 181 12.15 7.82 -4.90
CA GLY A 181 11.79 8.47 -3.62
C GLY A 181 12.92 8.52 -2.66
#